data_11bf90a009f79fc411e32e6326f6f696
#
_entry.id   11bf90a009f79fc411e32e6326f6f696
#
_cell.length_a   1.000
_cell.length_b   1.000
_cell.length_c   1.000
_cell.angle_alpha   90.00
_cell.angle_beta   90.00
_cell.angle_gamma   90.00
#
_symmetry.space_group_name_H-M   'P 1'
#
loop_
_entity.id
_entity.type
_entity.pdbx_description
1 polymer ?
#
loop_
_entity_poly.entity_id
_entity_poly.type
_entity_poly.pdbx_seq_one_letter_code
_entity_poly.pdbx_strand_id
1 'polypeptide(L)'
;MYKKILFICTGNVCRSAMAEAMSKKMLKDFGLKGIKVWSRGLAGSRMIKVPEEVLKLMDQEQSNLDTHISAPLTAKDLSKADLVLVMESYHQERIVADFPEVAGKVFLLKKFAGAGDGDVEDPIGLAEEDYRACKDEIKDYLQKVILKIRIANDSNDS
;
A
#
# COMPACT_ATOMS: atom_id res chain seq x y z
N MET A 1 18.15 1.09 0.94
CA MET A 1 17.65 -0.24 0.52
C MET A 1 16.25 -0.49 1.10
N TYR A 2 15.33 -0.92 0.28
CA TYR A 2 13.93 -1.15 0.67
C TYR A 2 13.63 -2.66 0.66
N LYS A 3 13.57 -3.26 1.82
CA LYS A 3 13.26 -4.70 1.99
C LYS A 3 11.92 -4.96 2.69
N LYS A 4 11.37 -3.95 3.38
CA LYS A 4 10.14 -4.08 4.16
C LYS A 4 9.23 -2.88 3.89
N ILE A 5 8.16 -3.12 3.16
CA ILE A 5 7.26 -2.08 2.67
C ILE A 5 5.88 -2.24 3.31
N LEU A 6 5.39 -1.18 3.94
CA LEU A 6 4.11 -1.13 4.60
C LEU A 6 3.18 -0.15 3.88
N PHE A 7 2.00 -0.63 3.48
CA PHE A 7 0.93 0.21 2.93
C PHE A 7 -0.12 0.52 3.97
N ILE A 8 -0.57 1.77 4.01
CA ILE A 8 -1.54 2.23 5.01
C ILE A 8 -2.69 3.00 4.35
N CYS A 9 -3.91 2.66 4.75
CA CYS A 9 -5.11 3.45 4.49
C CYS A 9 -5.95 3.54 5.77
N THR A 10 -7.23 3.87 5.66
CA THR A 10 -8.10 3.99 6.84
C THR A 10 -8.55 2.62 7.35
N GLY A 11 -9.30 1.86 6.54
CA GLY A 11 -9.93 0.60 6.97
C GLY A 11 -9.14 -0.66 6.68
N ASN A 12 -8.06 -0.59 5.91
CA ASN A 12 -7.25 -1.75 5.50
C ASN A 12 -8.05 -2.85 4.77
N VAL A 13 -9.08 -2.50 4.04
CA VAL A 13 -9.91 -3.46 3.29
C VAL A 13 -10.07 -3.10 1.81
N CYS A 14 -9.54 -1.97 1.38
CA CYS A 14 -9.61 -1.53 -0.02
C CYS A 14 -8.24 -1.08 -0.50
N ARG A 15 -7.88 0.19 -0.35
CA ARG A 15 -6.68 0.79 -0.95
C ARG A 15 -5.38 0.10 -0.53
N SER A 16 -5.11 -0.01 0.76
CA SER A 16 -3.87 -0.64 1.24
C SER A 16 -3.86 -2.16 1.02
N ALA A 17 -5.02 -2.80 1.10
CA ALA A 17 -5.17 -4.23 0.84
C ALA A 17 -4.88 -4.55 -0.63
N MET A 18 -5.43 -3.76 -1.57
CA MET A 18 -5.14 -3.89 -3.00
C MET A 18 -3.67 -3.62 -3.30
N ALA A 19 -3.09 -2.58 -2.69
CA ALA A 19 -1.69 -2.25 -2.87
C ALA A 19 -0.78 -3.40 -2.42
N GLU A 20 -1.05 -4.00 -1.28
CA GLU A 20 -0.31 -5.17 -0.79
C GLU A 20 -0.40 -6.34 -1.77
N ALA A 21 -1.62 -6.73 -2.17
CA ALA A 21 -1.84 -7.88 -3.04
C ALA A 21 -1.19 -7.69 -4.42
N MET A 22 -1.39 -6.54 -5.04
CA MET A 22 -0.80 -6.25 -6.36
C MET A 22 0.71 -6.13 -6.29
N SER A 23 1.25 -5.55 -5.23
CA SER A 23 2.71 -5.46 -5.04
C SER A 23 3.36 -6.83 -4.93
N LYS A 24 2.77 -7.74 -4.16
CA LYS A 24 3.28 -9.12 -4.03
C LYS A 24 3.33 -9.81 -5.39
N LYS A 25 2.29 -9.65 -6.20
CA LYS A 25 2.24 -10.20 -7.55
C LYS A 25 3.32 -9.60 -8.45
N MET A 26 3.45 -8.26 -8.46
CA MET A 26 4.45 -7.57 -9.28
C MET A 26 5.87 -7.98 -8.89
N LEU A 27 6.17 -8.05 -7.59
CA LEU A 27 7.48 -8.48 -7.12
C LEU A 27 7.83 -9.89 -7.59
N LYS A 28 6.85 -10.79 -7.56
CA LYS A 28 7.00 -12.16 -8.05
C LYS A 28 7.24 -12.16 -9.57
N ASP A 29 6.43 -11.44 -10.33
CA ASP A 29 6.51 -11.38 -11.79
C ASP A 29 7.85 -10.78 -12.27
N PHE A 30 8.40 -9.82 -11.53
CA PHE A 30 9.71 -9.23 -11.83
C PHE A 30 10.89 -9.98 -11.23
N GLY A 31 10.65 -11.08 -10.54
CA GLY A 31 11.71 -11.88 -9.93
C GLY A 31 12.42 -11.20 -8.77
N LEU A 32 11.81 -10.20 -8.14
CA LEU A 32 12.37 -9.47 -7.00
C LEU A 32 12.09 -10.23 -5.71
N LYS A 33 13.09 -10.89 -5.18
CA LYS A 33 13.00 -11.71 -3.97
C LYS A 33 13.47 -10.95 -2.73
N GLY A 34 13.02 -11.41 -1.57
CA GLY A 34 13.50 -10.88 -0.28
C GLY A 34 12.87 -9.55 0.13
N ILE A 35 11.82 -9.10 -0.57
CA ILE A 35 11.07 -7.90 -0.21
C ILE A 35 9.75 -8.32 0.44
N LYS A 36 9.57 -7.91 1.69
CA LYS A 36 8.34 -8.16 2.45
C LYS A 36 7.38 -7.00 2.28
N VAL A 37 6.11 -7.32 2.03
CA VAL A 37 5.04 -6.33 1.88
C VAL A 37 3.88 -6.70 2.78
N TRP A 38 3.35 -5.74 3.52
CA TRP A 38 2.13 -5.92 4.29
C TRP A 38 1.34 -4.60 4.36
N SER A 39 0.14 -4.66 4.90
CA SER A 39 -0.73 -3.49 5.00
C SER A 39 -1.42 -3.40 6.36
N ARG A 40 -1.78 -2.17 6.74
CA ARG A 40 -2.50 -1.85 7.98
C ARG A 40 -3.44 -0.68 7.73
N GLY A 41 -4.34 -0.42 8.68
CA GLY A 41 -5.24 0.71 8.64
C GLY A 41 -5.17 1.52 9.93
N LEU A 42 -5.32 2.84 9.82
CA LEU A 42 -5.42 3.69 11.03
C LEU A 42 -6.62 3.29 11.87
N ALA A 43 -7.72 2.88 11.22
CA ALA A 43 -8.93 2.34 11.85
C ALA A 43 -9.19 0.89 11.40
N GLY A 44 -8.13 0.12 11.18
CA GLY A 44 -8.21 -1.29 10.81
C GLY A 44 -8.83 -2.13 11.93
N SER A 45 -9.60 -3.14 11.56
CA SER A 45 -10.27 -4.02 12.52
C SER A 45 -10.64 -5.35 11.86
N ARG A 46 -10.46 -6.45 12.58
CA ARG A 46 -10.89 -7.79 12.12
C ARG A 46 -12.38 -7.86 11.82
N MET A 47 -13.18 -6.91 12.34
CA MET A 47 -14.62 -6.83 12.11
C MET A 47 -14.97 -6.24 10.75
N ILE A 48 -14.04 -5.54 10.11
CA ILE A 48 -14.26 -4.93 8.78
C ILE A 48 -13.95 -5.98 7.71
N LYS A 49 -14.86 -6.14 6.76
CA LYS A 49 -14.69 -7.09 5.65
C LYS A 49 -14.27 -6.39 4.37
N VAL A 50 -13.49 -7.08 3.57
CA VAL A 50 -13.13 -6.62 2.22
C VAL A 50 -14.40 -6.57 1.37
N PRO A 51 -14.72 -5.43 0.73
CA PRO A 51 -15.88 -5.34 -0.16
C PRO A 51 -15.79 -6.35 -1.31
N GLU A 52 -16.95 -6.86 -1.73
CA GLU A 52 -17.02 -7.85 -2.81
C GLU A 52 -16.46 -7.29 -4.13
N GLU A 53 -16.66 -6.00 -4.41
CA GLU A 53 -16.10 -5.31 -5.57
C GLU A 53 -14.58 -5.40 -5.58
N VAL A 54 -13.95 -5.24 -4.41
CA VAL A 54 -12.49 -5.33 -4.26
C VAL A 54 -12.00 -6.77 -4.47
N LEU A 55 -12.71 -7.75 -3.92
CA LEU A 55 -12.37 -9.17 -4.13
C LEU A 55 -12.39 -9.53 -5.62
N LYS A 56 -13.42 -9.10 -6.34
CA LYS A 56 -13.54 -9.34 -7.79
C LYS A 56 -12.40 -8.71 -8.57
N LEU A 57 -12.07 -7.45 -8.28
CA LEU A 57 -10.98 -6.75 -8.95
C LEU A 57 -9.64 -7.43 -8.72
N MET A 58 -9.40 -7.88 -7.50
CA MET A 58 -8.14 -8.57 -7.18
C MET A 58 -8.05 -9.95 -7.82
N ASP A 59 -9.15 -10.66 -7.95
CA ASP A 59 -9.19 -11.92 -8.71
C ASP A 59 -8.84 -11.69 -10.19
N GLN A 60 -9.38 -10.63 -10.80
CA GLN A 60 -9.06 -10.24 -12.17
C GLN A 60 -7.59 -9.88 -12.36
N GLU A 61 -6.97 -9.31 -11.32
CA GLU A 61 -5.54 -8.97 -11.30
C GLU A 61 -4.65 -10.15 -10.89
N GLN A 62 -5.22 -11.34 -10.68
CA GLN A 62 -4.49 -12.51 -10.16
C GLN A 62 -3.75 -12.21 -8.86
N SER A 63 -4.37 -11.40 -8.01
CA SER A 63 -3.81 -10.85 -6.75
C SER A 63 -4.82 -11.03 -5.63
N ASN A 64 -5.23 -12.27 -5.36
CA ASN A 64 -6.37 -12.53 -4.48
C ASN A 64 -6.20 -12.02 -3.04
N LEU A 65 -7.31 -11.66 -2.41
CA LEU A 65 -7.39 -11.19 -1.03
C LEU A 65 -8.20 -12.14 -0.14
N ASP A 66 -8.34 -13.41 -0.52
CA ASP A 66 -9.22 -14.37 0.18
C ASP A 66 -8.81 -14.59 1.64
N THR A 67 -7.53 -14.47 1.94
CA THR A 67 -7.00 -14.65 3.30
C THR A 67 -6.68 -13.34 4.01
N HIS A 68 -6.95 -12.19 3.38
CA HIS A 68 -6.64 -10.88 3.99
C HIS A 68 -7.56 -10.59 5.18
N ILE A 69 -6.95 -10.15 6.27
CA ILE A 69 -7.66 -9.71 7.47
C ILE A 69 -7.22 -8.28 7.77
N SER A 70 -8.19 -7.36 7.85
CA SER A 70 -7.93 -5.98 8.26
C SER A 70 -7.32 -5.94 9.65
N ALA A 71 -6.28 -5.15 9.83
CA ALA A 71 -5.59 -4.99 11.10
C ALA A 71 -5.22 -3.53 11.36
N PRO A 72 -5.27 -3.09 12.63
CA PRO A 72 -4.86 -1.74 12.99
C PRO A 72 -3.34 -1.58 12.92
N LEU A 73 -2.92 -0.37 12.56
CA LEU A 73 -1.50 0.01 12.57
C LEU A 73 -0.97 -0.02 14.00
N THR A 74 0.22 -0.57 14.18
CA THR A 74 0.93 -0.58 15.46
C THR A 74 2.29 0.11 15.36
N ALA A 75 2.83 0.53 16.50
CA ALA A 75 4.18 1.08 16.58
C ALA A 75 5.23 0.09 16.07
N LYS A 76 5.01 -1.19 16.29
CA LYS A 76 5.89 -2.28 15.83
C LYS A 76 5.92 -2.38 14.30
N ASP A 77 4.78 -2.19 13.64
CA ASP A 77 4.72 -2.15 12.18
C ASP A 77 5.60 -1.03 11.64
N LEU A 78 5.46 0.17 12.19
CA LEU A 78 6.25 1.34 11.79
C LEU A 78 7.74 1.14 12.04
N SER A 79 8.09 0.57 13.18
CA SER A 79 9.50 0.29 13.53
C SER A 79 10.15 -0.70 12.55
N LYS A 80 9.41 -1.70 12.10
CA LYS A 80 9.91 -2.74 11.19
C LYS A 80 10.04 -2.28 9.74
N ALA A 81 9.21 -1.35 9.30
CA ALA A 81 9.17 -0.94 7.90
C ALA A 81 10.39 -0.11 7.51
N ASP A 82 10.94 -0.36 6.33
CA ASP A 82 11.95 0.49 5.69
C ASP A 82 11.28 1.64 4.94
N LEU A 83 10.06 1.41 4.46
CA LEU A 83 9.28 2.34 3.67
C LEU A 83 7.81 2.20 4.05
N VAL A 84 7.16 3.32 4.34
CA VAL A 84 5.73 3.39 4.66
C VAL A 84 5.05 4.25 3.60
N LEU A 85 4.12 3.65 2.87
CA LEU A 85 3.38 4.31 1.79
C LEU A 85 1.92 4.45 2.18
N VAL A 86 1.46 5.68 2.28
CA VAL A 86 0.11 6.02 2.72
C VAL A 86 -0.73 6.55 1.56
N MET A 87 -2.05 6.41 1.65
CA MET A 87 -2.96 6.75 0.57
C MET A 87 -3.39 8.21 0.58
N GLU A 88 -3.47 8.85 1.74
CA GLU A 88 -3.91 10.24 1.89
C GLU A 88 -2.96 11.02 2.79
N SER A 89 -2.88 12.33 2.56
CA SER A 89 -2.07 13.24 3.38
C SER A 89 -2.46 13.20 4.86
N TYR A 90 -3.75 13.04 5.13
CA TYR A 90 -4.27 12.85 6.49
C TYR A 90 -3.62 11.63 7.20
N HIS A 91 -3.40 10.51 6.48
CA HIS A 91 -2.72 9.35 7.04
C HIS A 91 -1.27 9.68 7.44
N GLN A 92 -0.56 10.39 6.58
CA GLN A 92 0.82 10.82 6.83
C GLN A 92 0.89 11.75 8.04
N GLU A 93 0.05 12.76 8.07
CA GLU A 93 0.00 13.75 9.18
C GLU A 93 -0.26 13.06 10.51
N ARG A 94 -1.22 12.15 10.56
CA ARG A 94 -1.58 11.42 11.77
C ARG A 94 -0.43 10.54 12.27
N ILE A 95 0.20 9.80 11.36
CA ILE A 95 1.32 8.93 11.72
C ILE A 95 2.51 9.74 12.23
N VAL A 96 2.86 10.83 11.55
CA VAL A 96 4.01 11.66 11.93
C VAL A 96 3.73 12.42 13.25
N ALA A 97 2.48 12.81 13.51
CA ALA A 97 2.11 13.43 14.78
C ALA A 97 2.27 12.46 15.95
N ASP A 98 1.83 11.20 15.77
CA ASP A 98 1.89 10.18 16.83
C ASP A 98 3.28 9.53 16.95
N PHE A 99 4.03 9.44 15.84
CA PHE A 99 5.35 8.80 15.75
C PHE A 99 6.33 9.68 14.95
N PRO A 100 6.77 10.81 15.47
CA PRO A 100 7.62 11.74 14.72
C PRO A 100 8.95 11.13 14.26
N GLU A 101 9.44 10.10 14.94
CA GLU A 101 10.68 9.41 14.60
C GLU A 101 10.65 8.67 13.25
N VAL A 102 9.45 8.38 12.73
CA VAL A 102 9.32 7.68 11.45
C VAL A 102 9.10 8.63 10.26
N ALA A 103 9.07 9.93 10.48
CA ALA A 103 8.75 10.93 9.45
C ALA A 103 9.59 10.77 8.17
N GLY A 104 10.86 10.39 8.30
CA GLY A 104 11.77 10.26 7.15
C GLY A 104 11.50 9.07 6.22
N LYS A 105 10.60 8.17 6.61
CA LYS A 105 10.26 6.98 5.79
C LYS A 105 8.77 6.85 5.45
N VAL A 106 7.97 7.88 5.76
CA VAL A 106 6.53 7.91 5.47
C VAL A 106 6.26 8.84 4.30
N PHE A 107 5.70 8.30 3.22
CA PHE A 107 5.43 9.05 1.99
C PHE A 107 4.04 8.74 1.46
N LEU A 108 3.42 9.72 0.79
CA LEU A 108 2.24 9.48 -0.03
C LEU A 108 2.61 8.55 -1.19
N LEU A 109 1.80 7.54 -1.44
CA LEU A 109 2.02 6.59 -2.55
C LEU A 109 2.21 7.32 -3.88
N LYS A 110 1.32 8.23 -4.20
CA LYS A 110 1.37 9.02 -5.44
C LYS A 110 2.67 9.81 -5.56
N LYS A 111 3.08 10.48 -4.50
CA LYS A 111 4.30 11.28 -4.48
C LYS A 111 5.56 10.40 -4.60
N PHE A 112 5.62 9.32 -3.88
CA PHE A 112 6.76 8.38 -3.96
C PHE A 112 6.88 7.76 -5.36
N ALA A 113 5.75 7.52 -6.02
CA ALA A 113 5.72 7.05 -7.40
C ALA A 113 6.20 8.10 -8.43
N GLY A 114 6.41 9.35 -8.01
CA GLY A 114 6.80 10.42 -8.92
C GLY A 114 5.64 10.95 -9.77
N ALA A 115 4.39 10.72 -9.34
CA ALA A 115 3.19 11.12 -10.08
C ALA A 115 2.58 12.45 -9.58
N GLY A 116 3.32 13.21 -8.77
CA GLY A 116 2.89 14.48 -8.21
C GLY A 116 2.34 14.36 -6.80
N ASP A 117 1.86 15.47 -6.27
CA ASP A 117 1.22 15.53 -4.96
C ASP A 117 -0.23 15.06 -5.06
N GLY A 118 -0.80 14.67 -3.94
CA GLY A 118 -2.20 14.32 -3.82
C GLY A 118 -2.48 12.95 -3.25
N ASP A 119 -3.76 12.70 -3.04
CA ASP A 119 -4.27 11.52 -2.37
C ASP A 119 -4.77 10.48 -3.37
N VAL A 120 -4.81 9.23 -2.94
CA VAL A 120 -5.64 8.19 -3.56
C VAL A 120 -6.96 8.18 -2.80
N GLU A 121 -8.02 8.66 -3.41
CA GLU A 121 -9.33 8.80 -2.78
C GLU A 121 -9.97 7.45 -2.44
N ASP A 122 -10.75 7.43 -1.35
CA ASP A 122 -11.44 6.22 -0.89
C ASP A 122 -12.70 5.96 -1.74
N PRO A 123 -12.79 4.84 -2.46
CA PRO A 123 -13.96 4.51 -3.27
C PRO A 123 -15.09 3.83 -2.48
N ILE A 124 -14.90 3.55 -1.18
CA ILE A 124 -15.89 2.83 -0.38
C ILE A 124 -17.22 3.57 -0.36
N GLY A 125 -18.30 2.85 -0.69
CA GLY A 125 -19.65 3.41 -0.76
C GLY A 125 -20.00 4.07 -2.10
N LEU A 126 -19.05 4.12 -3.04
CA LEU A 126 -19.26 4.64 -4.37
C LEU A 126 -19.63 3.51 -5.36
N ALA A 127 -19.67 3.82 -6.66
CA ALA A 127 -20.01 2.86 -7.70
C ALA A 127 -18.86 1.88 -8.01
N GLU A 128 -19.17 0.77 -8.68
CA GLU A 128 -18.17 -0.23 -9.10
C GLU A 128 -17.06 0.39 -9.95
N GLU A 129 -17.39 1.35 -10.80
CA GLU A 129 -16.44 2.08 -11.64
C GLU A 129 -15.41 2.85 -10.82
N ASP A 130 -15.81 3.38 -9.66
CA ASP A 130 -14.93 4.13 -8.76
C ASP A 130 -13.91 3.18 -8.09
N TYR A 131 -14.33 1.96 -7.74
CA TYR A 131 -13.42 0.93 -7.26
C TYR A 131 -12.40 0.54 -8.32
N ARG A 132 -12.86 0.38 -9.56
CA ARG A 132 -11.99 0.03 -10.70
C ARG A 132 -10.98 1.15 -10.97
N ALA A 133 -11.44 2.40 -10.99
CA ALA A 133 -10.57 3.56 -11.19
C ALA A 133 -9.51 3.67 -10.07
N CYS A 134 -9.90 3.44 -8.83
CA CYS A 134 -8.98 3.40 -7.70
C CYS A 134 -7.93 2.29 -7.86
N LYS A 135 -8.35 1.09 -8.23
CA LYS A 135 -7.45 -0.03 -8.48
C LYS A 135 -6.46 0.29 -9.60
N ASP A 136 -6.93 0.84 -10.69
CA ASP A 136 -6.07 1.20 -11.83
C ASP A 136 -5.05 2.28 -11.46
N GLU A 137 -5.47 3.29 -10.69
CA GLU A 137 -4.59 4.34 -10.18
C GLU A 137 -3.49 3.76 -9.29
N ILE A 138 -3.86 2.94 -8.32
CA ILE A 138 -2.90 2.28 -7.42
C ILE A 138 -1.93 1.40 -8.21
N LYS A 139 -2.44 0.62 -9.14
CA LYS A 139 -1.62 -0.27 -9.97
C LYS A 139 -0.57 0.50 -10.76
N ASP A 140 -0.96 1.62 -11.36
CA ASP A 140 -0.03 2.48 -12.10
C ASP A 140 1.09 3.03 -11.18
N TYR A 141 0.73 3.51 -9.99
CA TYR A 141 1.73 3.99 -9.03
C TYR A 141 2.64 2.87 -8.55
N LEU A 142 2.11 1.67 -8.31
CA LEU A 142 2.91 0.54 -7.85
C LEU A 142 3.95 0.11 -8.88
N GLN A 143 3.64 0.15 -10.16
CA GLN A 143 4.59 -0.14 -11.23
C GLN A 143 5.81 0.79 -11.14
N LYS A 144 5.57 2.07 -10.92
CA LYS A 144 6.62 3.09 -10.77
C LYS A 144 7.41 2.90 -9.46
N VAL A 145 6.71 2.62 -8.37
CA VAL A 145 7.32 2.39 -7.05
C VAL A 145 8.25 1.17 -7.09
N ILE A 146 7.81 0.06 -7.66
CA ILE A 146 8.59 -1.18 -7.72
C ILE A 146 9.84 -0.99 -8.58
N LEU A 147 9.73 -0.27 -9.70
CA LEU A 147 10.90 0.07 -10.51
C LEU A 147 11.91 0.92 -9.72
N LYS A 148 11.43 1.91 -8.99
CA LYS A 148 12.26 2.76 -8.14
C LYS A 148 12.97 1.96 -7.04
N ILE A 149 12.25 1.04 -6.39
CA ILE A 149 12.80 0.16 -5.37
C ILE A 149 13.88 -0.76 -5.94
N ARG A 150 13.64 -1.34 -7.11
CA ARG A 150 14.62 -2.17 -7.81
C ARG A 150 15.91 -1.41 -8.05
N ILE A 151 15.82 -0.23 -8.64
CA ILE A 151 16.99 0.61 -8.91
C ILE A 151 17.75 0.96 -7.63
N ALA A 152 17.04 1.35 -6.57
CA ALA A 152 17.65 1.70 -5.29
C ALA A 152 18.34 0.49 -4.63
N ASN A 153 17.74 -0.69 -4.70
CA ASN A 153 18.32 -1.89 -4.11
C ASN A 153 19.54 -2.36 -4.90
N ASP A 154 19.48 -2.35 -6.23
CA ASP A 154 20.61 -2.73 -7.10
C ASP A 154 21.82 -1.81 -6.88
N SER A 155 21.59 -0.52 -6.65
CA SER A 155 22.65 0.45 -6.38
C SER A 155 23.37 0.26 -5.05
N ASN A 156 22.74 -0.42 -4.09
CA ASN A 156 23.33 -0.72 -2.78
C ASN A 156 24.07 -2.08 -2.74
N ASP A 157 23.83 -2.95 -3.73
CA ASP A 157 24.47 -4.26 -3.83
C ASP A 157 25.78 -4.21 -4.64
N SER A 158 26.11 -3.07 -5.23
CA SER A 158 27.38 -2.80 -5.93
C SER A 158 28.35 -1.92 -5.07
#